data_3cdedaad24489fa613e2976abfe930bf
#
_entry.id   3cdedaad24489fa613e2976abfe930bf
#
_cell.length_a   1.000
_cell.length_b   1.000
_cell.length_c   1.000
_cell.angle_alpha   90.00
_cell.angle_beta   90.00
_cell.angle_gamma   90.00
#
_symmetry.space_group_name_H-M   'P 1'
#
loop_
_entity.id
_entity.type
_entity.pdbx_description
1 polymer ?
#
loop_
_entity_poly.entity_id
_entity_poly.type
_entity_poly.pdbx_seq_one_letter_code
_entity_poly.pdbx_strand_id
1 'polypeptide(L)'
;KWTSGTFRTAAKRLPAIAGMGFDVVYLTPIHPIGSAAKKGPNNTLNAGPDDPGSPYAIGSADGGHDALHPDLGDWDDFAFFVAEAERNGLEVAMDIALQASPDHPWVQSHPSFFTTRADGTIAYAENPPKKYQDIYPLNFDNDPAAAYAEVRRVMQVWIDCGVKIFRVDNPHTKPVEFWQWLIDDVAKDHPDVIWLAEAFTKPAMMHTLGKVGFQQSYTYYAWRNSAQELQEYVEELAGDAAAYMRPSFWPTTHDILTPYMQFGGPAAWKLRAALAATLVPTYGIYTGYELMEHVARPGAEEQIDNEKYEYKDRNWADYEPGGSRAGRTLAPYLTRLNEIRRWHPSLLWLRNITFHRADDSRVLVFSKRRQVVQPDGSTWDDVILVVANTDPHSTATTMIHLDMPALGYESHEGFIAHDEITGQEWPWYQDNTVILGPSSEPVHIIHVRRYF
;
A
#
# COMPACT_ATOMS: atom_id res chain seq x y z
N LYS A 1 -7.85 3.71 30.72
CA LYS A 1 -7.27 4.84 30.00
C LYS A 1 -6.27 4.32 28.97
N TRP A 2 -6.49 4.60 27.71
CA TRP A 2 -5.57 4.25 26.64
C TRP A 2 -4.32 5.14 26.70
N THR A 3 -3.17 4.56 26.42
CA THR A 3 -1.90 5.30 26.30
C THR A 3 -1.47 5.32 24.85
N SER A 4 -1.10 6.49 24.33
CA SER A 4 -0.56 6.61 22.98
C SER A 4 0.70 5.77 22.79
N GLY A 5 0.84 5.14 21.63
CA GLY A 5 2.13 4.72 21.14
C GLY A 5 3.05 5.92 20.91
N THR A 6 4.35 5.68 20.86
CA THR A 6 5.38 6.71 20.63
C THR A 6 6.32 6.26 19.52
N PHE A 7 7.17 7.16 19.01
CA PHE A 7 8.23 6.78 18.07
C PHE A 7 9.13 5.69 18.65
N ARG A 8 9.43 5.77 19.95
CA ARG A 8 10.28 4.78 20.60
C ARG A 8 9.61 3.43 20.79
N THR A 9 8.32 3.41 21.12
CA THR A 9 7.58 2.13 21.22
C THR A 9 7.32 1.52 19.84
N ALA A 10 7.01 2.34 18.84
CA ALA A 10 6.85 1.90 17.46
C ALA A 10 8.14 1.33 16.87
N ALA A 11 9.29 1.90 17.22
CA ALA A 11 10.60 1.41 16.78
C ALA A 11 10.86 -0.05 17.17
N LYS A 12 10.24 -0.53 18.26
CA LYS A 12 10.35 -1.93 18.68
C LYS A 12 9.72 -2.92 17.69
N ARG A 13 8.82 -2.46 16.81
CA ARG A 13 8.21 -3.27 15.75
C ARG A 13 9.05 -3.35 14.47
N LEU A 14 10.02 -2.46 14.29
CA LEU A 14 10.83 -2.39 13.07
C LEU A 14 11.59 -3.69 12.75
N PRO A 15 12.21 -4.38 13.74
CA PRO A 15 12.83 -5.68 13.46
C PRO A 15 11.85 -6.73 12.93
N ALA A 16 10.63 -6.79 13.44
CA ALA A 16 9.61 -7.73 12.97
C ALA A 16 9.14 -7.40 11.54
N ILE A 17 8.97 -6.13 11.22
CA ILE A 17 8.61 -5.67 9.87
C ILE A 17 9.73 -6.01 8.87
N ALA A 18 10.96 -5.69 9.21
CA ALA A 18 12.13 -6.04 8.39
C ALA A 18 12.31 -7.55 8.26
N GLY A 19 12.05 -8.29 9.34
CA GLY A 19 12.11 -9.76 9.37
C GLY A 19 11.09 -10.42 8.43
N MET A 20 9.94 -9.81 8.19
CA MET A 20 8.99 -10.25 7.17
C MET A 20 9.46 -9.94 5.74
N GLY A 21 10.55 -9.18 5.57
CA GLY A 21 11.14 -8.88 4.27
C GLY A 21 10.62 -7.62 3.60
N PHE A 22 9.92 -6.75 4.30
CA PHE A 22 9.52 -5.44 3.78
C PHE A 22 10.71 -4.47 3.72
N ASP A 23 10.62 -3.49 2.82
CA ASP A 23 11.69 -2.52 2.55
C ASP A 23 11.37 -1.13 3.07
N VAL A 24 10.10 -0.84 3.29
CA VAL A 24 9.59 0.49 3.66
C VAL A 24 8.59 0.38 4.81
N VAL A 25 8.73 1.26 5.79
CA VAL A 25 7.73 1.49 6.84
C VAL A 25 7.02 2.80 6.56
N TYR A 26 5.70 2.73 6.36
CA TYR A 26 4.86 3.89 6.09
C TYR A 26 4.15 4.35 7.36
N LEU A 27 4.20 5.65 7.62
CA LEU A 27 3.53 6.32 8.72
C LEU A 27 2.37 7.17 8.20
N THR A 28 1.17 7.01 8.79
CA THR A 28 0.09 7.99 8.68
C THR A 28 0.56 9.34 9.26
N PRO A 29 -0.18 10.45 9.07
CA PRO A 29 0.32 11.75 9.56
C PRO A 29 0.73 11.73 11.04
N ILE A 30 1.88 12.30 11.33
CA ILE A 30 2.52 12.32 12.66
C ILE A 30 2.51 13.71 13.30
N HIS A 31 1.68 14.59 12.76
CA HIS A 31 1.59 15.99 13.17
C HIS A 31 0.59 16.17 14.33
N PRO A 32 0.59 17.32 15.01
CA PRO A 32 -0.42 17.64 15.99
C PRO A 32 -1.83 17.51 15.41
N ILE A 33 -2.77 17.04 16.22
CA ILE A 33 -4.18 16.83 15.83
C ILE A 33 -5.03 17.94 16.44
N GLY A 34 -5.95 18.51 15.64
CA GLY A 34 -6.85 19.55 16.08
C GLY A 34 -7.89 19.05 17.10
N SER A 35 -8.35 19.94 17.98
CA SER A 35 -9.37 19.67 18.97
C SER A 35 -10.77 20.12 18.52
N ALA A 36 -10.87 21.14 17.68
CA ALA A 36 -12.14 21.61 17.15
C ALA A 36 -12.77 20.59 16.20
N ALA A 37 -14.05 20.29 16.39
CA ALA A 37 -14.79 19.28 15.62
C ALA A 37 -14.13 17.88 15.60
N LYS A 38 -13.39 17.55 16.67
CA LYS A 38 -12.66 16.31 16.82
C LYS A 38 -13.56 15.08 16.63
N LYS A 39 -13.09 14.13 15.84
CA LYS A 39 -13.79 12.86 15.63
C LYS A 39 -13.54 11.87 16.77
N GLY A 40 -14.56 11.13 17.13
CA GLY A 40 -14.48 10.00 18.06
C GLY A 40 -14.34 8.66 17.35
N PRO A 41 -14.34 7.54 18.11
CA PRO A 41 -14.25 6.20 17.56
C PRO A 41 -15.23 5.96 16.41
N ASN A 42 -14.81 5.20 15.42
CA ASN A 42 -15.60 4.88 14.23
C ASN A 42 -16.16 6.09 13.48
N ASN A 43 -15.43 7.20 13.47
CA ASN A 43 -15.80 8.46 12.81
C ASN A 43 -17.05 9.13 13.39
N THR A 44 -17.34 8.94 14.65
CA THR A 44 -18.45 9.64 15.33
C THR A 44 -18.14 11.14 15.49
N LEU A 45 -19.20 11.97 15.56
CA LEU A 45 -19.07 13.41 15.72
C LEU A 45 -18.73 13.84 17.16
N ASN A 46 -18.89 12.93 18.11
CA ASN A 46 -18.71 13.21 19.53
C ASN A 46 -17.46 12.46 20.03
N ALA A 47 -16.35 13.17 20.14
CA ALA A 47 -15.14 12.65 20.76
C ALA A 47 -15.25 12.76 22.29
N GLY A 48 -14.82 11.70 22.99
CA GLY A 48 -14.58 11.77 24.43
C GLY A 48 -13.30 12.55 24.75
N PRO A 49 -13.09 12.91 26.02
CA PRO A 49 -11.93 13.72 26.41
C PRO A 49 -10.59 13.02 26.20
N ASP A 50 -10.57 11.70 26.20
CA ASP A 50 -9.36 10.87 26.00
C ASP A 50 -9.20 10.36 24.57
N ASP A 51 -10.12 10.70 23.66
CA ASP A 51 -10.04 10.29 22.25
C ASP A 51 -8.96 11.08 21.48
N PRO A 52 -8.13 10.42 20.66
CA PRO A 52 -7.02 11.08 19.97
C PRO A 52 -7.46 12.01 18.83
N GLY A 53 -8.66 11.79 18.28
CA GLY A 53 -9.07 12.40 17.03
C GLY A 53 -8.45 11.70 15.81
N SER A 54 -8.66 12.29 14.62
CA SER A 54 -8.09 11.75 13.38
C SER A 54 -6.71 12.36 13.12
N PRO A 55 -5.68 11.55 12.81
CA PRO A 55 -4.37 12.06 12.41
C PRO A 55 -4.40 12.88 11.13
N TYR A 56 -5.49 12.78 10.34
CA TYR A 56 -5.70 13.58 9.14
C TYR A 56 -6.27 14.97 9.42
N ALA A 57 -6.74 15.24 10.63
CA ALA A 57 -7.12 16.57 11.09
C ALA A 57 -5.89 17.30 11.63
N ILE A 58 -5.00 17.71 10.74
CA ILE A 58 -3.66 18.19 11.06
C ILE A 58 -3.68 19.61 11.59
N GLY A 59 -3.02 19.83 12.72
CA GLY A 59 -2.71 21.13 13.27
C GLY A 59 -3.45 21.42 14.57
N SER A 60 -2.69 21.99 15.51
CA SER A 60 -3.16 22.48 16.80
C SER A 60 -2.29 23.66 17.24
N ALA A 61 -2.46 24.13 18.47
CA ALA A 61 -1.58 25.12 19.08
C ALA A 61 -0.10 24.64 19.14
N ASP A 62 0.12 23.33 19.11
CA ASP A 62 1.46 22.73 19.11
C ASP A 62 2.16 22.75 17.74
N GLY A 63 1.48 23.14 16.70
CA GLY A 63 2.03 23.28 15.36
C GLY A 63 1.20 22.63 14.26
N GLY A 64 1.71 22.67 13.03
CA GLY A 64 1.07 22.14 11.83
C GLY A 64 1.89 21.04 11.16
N HIS A 65 1.96 21.12 9.83
CA HIS A 65 2.63 20.11 8.99
C HIS A 65 4.15 20.02 9.17
N ASP A 66 4.75 20.97 9.83
CA ASP A 66 6.17 21.03 10.16
C ASP A 66 6.49 20.65 11.61
N ALA A 67 5.51 20.13 12.34
CA ALA A 67 5.62 19.77 13.75
C ALA A 67 5.27 18.29 13.99
N LEU A 68 5.75 17.77 15.11
CA LEU A 68 5.45 16.44 15.61
C LEU A 68 4.32 16.49 16.63
N HIS A 69 3.44 15.47 16.60
CA HIS A 69 2.45 15.30 17.64
C HIS A 69 3.15 15.05 18.99
N PRO A 70 2.88 15.85 20.04
CA PRO A 70 3.60 15.72 21.33
C PRO A 70 3.49 14.34 21.97
N ASP A 71 2.37 13.64 21.79
CA ASP A 71 2.17 12.29 22.34
C ASP A 71 3.07 11.25 21.69
N LEU A 72 3.57 11.48 20.48
CA LEU A 72 4.46 10.57 19.78
C LEU A 72 5.92 10.71 20.22
N GLY A 73 6.30 11.87 20.70
CA GLY A 73 7.66 12.20 21.12
C GLY A 73 8.17 13.53 20.56
N ASP A 74 9.43 13.78 20.75
CA ASP A 74 10.14 14.97 20.24
C ASP A 74 11.00 14.65 19.00
N TRP A 75 11.77 15.64 18.52
CA TRP A 75 12.62 15.47 17.36
C TRP A 75 13.74 14.45 17.55
N ASP A 76 14.25 14.29 18.77
CA ASP A 76 15.24 13.25 19.09
C ASP A 76 14.60 11.84 19.01
N ASP A 77 13.36 11.72 19.44
CA ASP A 77 12.60 10.46 19.36
C ASP A 77 12.29 10.10 17.89
N PHE A 78 11.94 11.08 17.08
CA PHE A 78 11.72 10.86 15.65
C PHE A 78 13.03 10.49 14.93
N ALA A 79 14.12 11.20 15.22
CA ALA A 79 15.44 10.86 14.69
C ALA A 79 15.88 9.45 15.09
N PHE A 80 15.58 9.02 16.32
CA PHE A 80 15.80 7.66 16.76
C PHE A 80 15.01 6.65 15.94
N PHE A 81 13.73 6.91 15.68
CA PHE A 81 12.88 6.03 14.84
C PHE A 81 13.45 5.88 13.42
N VAL A 82 13.82 7.00 12.79
CA VAL A 82 14.41 6.98 11.43
C VAL A 82 15.73 6.20 11.41
N ALA A 83 16.59 6.40 12.40
CA ALA A 83 17.86 5.69 12.52
C ALA A 83 17.66 4.18 12.76
N GLU A 84 16.69 3.80 13.59
CA GLU A 84 16.33 2.39 13.82
C GLU A 84 15.77 1.74 12.55
N ALA A 85 14.94 2.44 11.80
CA ALA A 85 14.46 1.97 10.51
C ALA A 85 15.64 1.68 9.56
N GLU A 86 16.56 2.62 9.41
CA GLU A 86 17.75 2.46 8.57
C GLU A 86 18.62 1.28 9.02
N ARG A 87 18.81 1.13 10.32
CA ARG A 87 19.58 0.00 10.90
C ARG A 87 18.96 -1.35 10.57
N ASN A 88 17.64 -1.42 10.44
CA ASN A 88 16.91 -2.62 10.04
C ASN A 88 16.73 -2.75 8.52
N GLY A 89 17.35 -1.89 7.72
CA GLY A 89 17.24 -1.92 6.26
C GLY A 89 15.92 -1.39 5.73
N LEU A 90 15.20 -0.56 6.51
CA LEU A 90 13.93 0.03 6.14
C LEU A 90 14.09 1.52 5.83
N GLU A 91 13.40 1.98 4.80
CA GLU A 91 13.20 3.41 4.55
C GLU A 91 11.88 3.87 5.18
N VAL A 92 11.84 5.10 5.66
CA VAL A 92 10.62 5.70 6.21
C VAL A 92 9.85 6.42 5.12
N ALA A 93 8.57 6.08 4.97
CA ALA A 93 7.64 6.82 4.13
C ALA A 93 6.67 7.60 5.02
N MET A 94 6.41 8.86 4.65
CA MET A 94 5.47 9.72 5.37
C MET A 94 4.23 10.01 4.53
N ASP A 95 3.12 10.20 5.23
CA ASP A 95 1.88 10.69 4.64
C ASP A 95 1.93 12.22 4.51
N ILE A 96 1.61 12.73 3.34
CA ILE A 96 1.43 14.14 3.07
C ILE A 96 -0.05 14.39 2.75
N ALA A 97 -0.74 14.93 3.74
CA ALA A 97 -2.16 15.30 3.63
C ALA A 97 -2.27 16.83 3.71
N LEU A 98 -2.47 17.48 2.57
CA LEU A 98 -2.52 18.95 2.47
C LEU A 98 -3.91 19.47 2.80
N GLN A 99 -4.23 19.38 4.07
CA GLN A 99 -5.47 19.82 4.70
C GLN A 99 -5.18 20.21 6.14
N ALA A 100 -6.02 21.05 6.72
CA ALA A 100 -5.80 21.58 8.04
C ALA A 100 -7.02 21.37 8.94
N SER A 101 -6.78 21.10 10.24
CA SER A 101 -7.84 21.24 11.23
C SER A 101 -8.21 22.72 11.40
N PRO A 102 -9.39 23.03 12.01
CA PRO A 102 -9.72 24.41 12.36
C PRO A 102 -8.71 25.11 13.28
N ASP A 103 -7.93 24.34 14.03
CA ASP A 103 -6.92 24.84 14.98
C ASP A 103 -5.52 24.99 14.36
N HIS A 104 -5.35 24.69 13.08
CA HIS A 104 -4.06 24.77 12.41
C HIS A 104 -3.53 26.21 12.42
N PRO A 105 -2.25 26.44 12.70
CA PRO A 105 -1.64 27.78 12.69
C PRO A 105 -1.89 28.57 11.39
N TRP A 106 -1.99 27.91 10.25
CA TRP A 106 -2.27 28.55 8.96
C TRP A 106 -3.62 29.26 8.91
N VAL A 107 -4.60 28.85 9.70
CA VAL A 107 -5.93 29.48 9.70
C VAL A 107 -5.80 30.97 10.09
N GLN A 108 -4.89 31.28 10.98
CA GLN A 108 -4.61 32.66 11.41
C GLN A 108 -3.48 33.32 10.61
N SER A 109 -2.40 32.61 10.35
CA SER A 109 -1.20 33.16 9.69
C SER A 109 -1.34 33.28 8.18
N HIS A 110 -2.14 32.42 7.55
CA HIS A 110 -2.33 32.34 6.10
C HIS A 110 -3.80 32.12 5.75
N PRO A 111 -4.69 33.08 6.07
CA PRO A 111 -6.14 32.91 5.82
C PRO A 111 -6.48 32.71 4.33
N SER A 112 -5.60 33.17 3.42
CA SER A 112 -5.74 32.94 1.97
C SER A 112 -5.61 31.47 1.56
N PHE A 113 -5.11 30.59 2.43
CA PHE A 113 -5.02 29.17 2.16
C PHE A 113 -6.38 28.44 2.26
N PHE A 114 -7.44 29.14 2.61
CA PHE A 114 -8.73 28.54 2.84
C PHE A 114 -9.85 29.23 2.04
N THR A 115 -10.89 28.48 1.75
CA THR A 115 -12.09 28.99 1.08
C THR A 115 -13.08 29.48 2.13
N THR A 116 -13.46 30.74 2.06
CA THR A 116 -14.46 31.36 2.95
C THR A 116 -15.85 31.33 2.30
N ARG A 117 -16.84 30.86 3.06
CA ARG A 117 -18.25 30.91 2.66
C ARG A 117 -18.82 32.32 2.81
N ALA A 118 -20.01 32.55 2.23
CA ALA A 118 -20.68 33.84 2.28
C ALA A 118 -21.01 34.32 3.71
N ASP A 119 -21.18 33.40 4.65
CA ASP A 119 -21.42 33.69 6.06
C ASP A 119 -20.12 33.95 6.86
N GLY A 120 -18.96 33.96 6.20
CA GLY A 120 -17.66 34.16 6.83
C GLY A 120 -17.02 32.91 7.41
N THR A 121 -17.68 31.75 7.38
CA THR A 121 -17.09 30.49 7.84
C THR A 121 -16.17 29.89 6.77
N ILE A 122 -15.20 29.06 7.22
CA ILE A 122 -14.33 28.33 6.31
C ILE A 122 -15.05 27.05 5.85
N ALA A 123 -14.91 26.73 4.55
CA ALA A 123 -15.46 25.51 3.99
C ALA A 123 -14.68 24.28 4.47
N TYR A 124 -15.37 23.31 5.06
CA TYR A 124 -14.76 22.00 5.41
C TYR A 124 -14.82 21.02 4.23
N ALA A 125 -14.00 19.95 4.34
CA ALA A 125 -13.90 18.94 3.30
C ALA A 125 -15.17 18.07 3.23
N GLU A 126 -15.64 17.83 2.00
CA GLU A 126 -16.77 16.95 1.71
C GLU A 126 -16.42 16.01 0.55
N ASN A 127 -16.81 14.76 0.70
CA ASN A 127 -16.83 13.77 -0.37
C ASN A 127 -18.17 13.00 -0.23
N PRO A 128 -19.25 13.52 -0.81
CA PRO A 128 -20.57 12.98 -0.57
C PRO A 128 -20.66 11.45 -0.76
N PRO A 129 -21.35 10.75 0.16
CA PRO A 129 -22.10 11.26 1.31
C PRO A 129 -21.24 11.61 2.55
N LYS A 130 -19.92 11.45 2.47
CA LYS A 130 -19.00 11.70 3.59
C LYS A 130 -18.75 13.20 3.80
N LYS A 131 -18.74 13.61 5.09
CA LYS A 131 -18.38 14.97 5.54
C LYS A 131 -17.27 14.88 6.56
N TYR A 132 -16.29 15.78 6.42
CA TYR A 132 -15.11 15.83 7.28
C TYR A 132 -15.03 17.20 7.96
N GLN A 133 -15.89 17.41 8.96
CA GLN A 133 -16.04 18.70 9.64
C GLN A 133 -14.78 19.15 10.40
N ASP A 134 -13.90 18.21 10.69
CA ASP A 134 -12.60 18.43 11.35
C ASP A 134 -11.48 18.80 10.37
N ILE A 135 -11.78 18.95 9.08
CA ILE A 135 -10.78 19.16 8.02
C ILE A 135 -11.18 20.32 7.11
N TYR A 136 -10.27 21.29 6.96
CA TYR A 136 -10.36 22.35 5.97
C TYR A 136 -9.40 22.02 4.81
N PRO A 137 -9.89 21.86 3.56
CA PRO A 137 -9.03 21.69 2.41
C PRO A 137 -8.28 22.99 2.11
N LEU A 138 -7.04 22.87 1.59
CA LEU A 138 -6.25 24.04 1.17
C LEU A 138 -6.77 24.59 -0.15
N ASN A 139 -6.81 25.94 -0.23
CA ASN A 139 -7.10 26.67 -1.45
C ASN A 139 -5.80 27.16 -2.07
N PHE A 140 -5.52 26.72 -3.30
CA PHE A 140 -4.32 27.11 -4.05
C PHE A 140 -4.57 28.26 -5.03
N ASP A 141 -5.80 28.73 -5.15
CA ASP A 141 -6.17 29.76 -6.13
C ASP A 141 -6.07 31.19 -5.58
N ASN A 142 -6.28 31.37 -4.27
CA ASN A 142 -6.26 32.69 -3.65
C ASN A 142 -4.87 33.34 -3.65
N ASP A 143 -3.84 32.59 -3.30
CA ASP A 143 -2.44 33.00 -3.28
C ASP A 143 -1.55 31.81 -3.61
N PRO A 144 -1.45 31.41 -4.88
CA PRO A 144 -0.68 30.23 -5.26
C PRO A 144 0.80 30.34 -4.89
N ALA A 145 1.40 31.51 -5.03
CA ALA A 145 2.82 31.68 -4.72
C ALA A 145 3.14 31.39 -3.25
N ALA A 146 2.33 31.90 -2.32
CA ALA A 146 2.50 31.64 -0.90
C ALA A 146 2.20 30.18 -0.54
N ALA A 147 1.15 29.59 -1.08
CA ALA A 147 0.78 28.20 -0.84
C ALA A 147 1.86 27.23 -1.34
N TYR A 148 2.37 27.45 -2.55
CA TYR A 148 3.43 26.64 -3.14
C TYR A 148 4.72 26.71 -2.31
N ALA A 149 5.15 27.92 -1.95
CA ALA A 149 6.35 28.12 -1.16
C ALA A 149 6.26 27.47 0.23
N GLU A 150 5.12 27.59 0.89
CA GLU A 150 4.91 27.00 2.22
C GLU A 150 4.93 25.46 2.17
N VAL A 151 4.27 24.85 1.22
CA VAL A 151 4.31 23.39 1.08
C VAL A 151 5.72 22.93 0.75
N ARG A 152 6.42 23.62 -0.14
CA ARG A 152 7.83 23.31 -0.46
C ARG A 152 8.72 23.37 0.79
N ARG A 153 8.53 24.39 1.62
CA ARG A 153 9.25 24.52 2.90
C ARG A 153 8.98 23.32 3.82
N VAL A 154 7.71 22.95 3.98
CA VAL A 154 7.32 21.80 4.80
C VAL A 154 7.99 20.52 4.30
N MET A 155 8.00 20.28 3.00
CA MET A 155 8.66 19.09 2.43
C MET A 155 10.14 19.04 2.78
N GLN A 156 10.82 20.20 2.75
CA GLN A 156 12.24 20.28 3.08
C GLN A 156 12.52 19.89 4.54
N VAL A 157 11.64 20.26 5.46
CA VAL A 157 11.77 19.86 6.88
C VAL A 157 11.87 18.32 7.01
N TRP A 158 11.02 17.59 6.32
CA TRP A 158 11.01 16.13 6.41
C TRP A 158 12.11 15.46 5.61
N ILE A 159 12.48 16.03 4.47
CA ILE A 159 13.64 15.59 3.69
C ILE A 159 14.93 15.75 4.52
N ASP A 160 15.08 16.85 5.24
CA ASP A 160 16.22 17.08 6.14
C ASP A 160 16.26 16.08 7.30
N CYS A 161 15.11 15.51 7.69
CA CYS A 161 15.03 14.42 8.66
C CYS A 161 15.40 13.03 8.08
N GLY A 162 15.69 12.93 6.78
CA GLY A 162 16.05 11.69 6.12
C GLY A 162 14.86 10.95 5.47
N VAL A 163 13.69 11.58 5.40
CA VAL A 163 12.52 10.98 4.71
C VAL A 163 12.62 11.23 3.21
N LYS A 164 12.51 10.16 2.42
CA LYS A 164 12.65 10.21 0.96
C LYS A 164 11.45 9.65 0.21
N ILE A 165 10.44 9.16 0.90
CA ILE A 165 9.23 8.59 0.30
C ILE A 165 8.03 9.28 0.91
N PHE A 166 7.15 9.79 0.05
CA PHE A 166 5.93 10.47 0.47
C PHE A 166 4.72 9.84 -0.21
N ARG A 167 3.81 9.33 0.62
CA ARG A 167 2.48 8.95 0.18
C ARG A 167 1.61 10.20 0.26
N VAL A 168 1.07 10.60 -0.86
CA VAL A 168 0.26 11.83 -0.94
C VAL A 168 -1.21 11.48 -0.88
N ASP A 169 -1.88 11.99 0.14
CA ASP A 169 -3.31 11.83 0.37
C ASP A 169 -4.11 12.68 -0.61
N ASN A 170 -5.04 12.07 -1.34
CA ASN A 170 -5.97 12.74 -2.25
C ASN A 170 -5.34 13.84 -3.14
N PRO A 171 -4.26 13.59 -3.88
CA PRO A 171 -3.63 14.62 -4.71
C PRO A 171 -4.54 15.16 -5.80
N HIS A 172 -5.55 14.40 -6.23
CA HIS A 172 -6.52 14.80 -7.22
C HIS A 172 -7.45 15.95 -6.77
N THR A 173 -7.48 16.26 -5.48
CA THR A 173 -8.25 17.40 -4.92
C THR A 173 -7.47 18.72 -4.93
N LYS A 174 -6.22 18.70 -5.38
CA LYS A 174 -5.33 19.86 -5.52
C LYS A 174 -5.00 20.06 -7.00
N PRO A 175 -4.55 21.26 -7.41
CA PRO A 175 -4.19 21.51 -8.80
C PRO A 175 -3.08 20.58 -9.30
N VAL A 176 -3.25 20.02 -10.48
CA VAL A 176 -2.25 19.14 -11.10
C VAL A 176 -0.92 19.88 -11.32
N GLU A 177 -1.01 21.15 -11.72
CA GLU A 177 0.15 22.02 -11.94
C GLU A 177 0.97 22.22 -10.67
N PHE A 178 0.32 22.27 -9.51
CA PHE A 178 1.02 22.33 -8.23
C PHE A 178 1.90 21.11 -8.00
N TRP A 179 1.38 19.92 -8.25
CA TRP A 179 2.15 18.67 -8.09
C TRP A 179 3.29 18.58 -9.08
N GLN A 180 3.06 18.96 -10.33
CA GLN A 180 4.11 18.99 -11.34
C GLN A 180 5.26 19.90 -10.92
N TRP A 181 4.93 21.10 -10.45
CA TRP A 181 5.92 22.05 -9.95
C TRP A 181 6.65 21.53 -8.72
N LEU A 182 5.94 21.02 -7.72
CA LEU A 182 6.52 20.58 -6.45
C LEU A 182 7.48 19.40 -6.66
N ILE A 183 7.04 18.40 -7.39
CA ILE A 183 7.84 17.21 -7.67
C ILE A 183 9.10 17.58 -8.45
N ASP A 184 8.97 18.42 -9.46
CA ASP A 184 10.11 18.89 -10.27
C ASP A 184 11.08 19.74 -9.42
N ASP A 185 10.57 20.67 -8.62
CA ASP A 185 11.41 21.53 -7.78
C ASP A 185 12.18 20.73 -6.73
N VAL A 186 11.55 19.80 -6.06
CA VAL A 186 12.22 18.88 -5.11
C VAL A 186 13.27 18.03 -5.83
N ALA A 187 13.00 17.54 -7.02
CA ALA A 187 13.91 16.68 -7.78
C ALA A 187 15.21 17.39 -8.20
N LYS A 188 15.23 18.71 -8.28
CA LYS A 188 16.45 19.46 -8.60
C LYS A 188 17.56 19.23 -7.56
N ASP A 189 17.20 19.19 -6.28
CA ASP A 189 18.13 19.01 -5.18
C ASP A 189 18.07 17.60 -4.58
N HIS A 190 16.94 16.91 -4.72
CA HIS A 190 16.65 15.60 -4.13
C HIS A 190 16.01 14.66 -5.16
N PRO A 191 16.78 14.22 -6.18
CA PRO A 191 16.25 13.40 -7.26
C PRO A 191 15.85 11.97 -6.82
N ASP A 192 16.24 11.56 -5.63
CA ASP A 192 15.95 10.25 -5.04
C ASP A 192 14.64 10.23 -4.23
N VAL A 193 13.94 11.34 -4.11
CA VAL A 193 12.62 11.41 -3.46
C VAL A 193 11.56 10.74 -4.34
N ILE A 194 10.78 9.87 -3.72
CA ILE A 194 9.70 9.11 -4.36
C ILE A 194 8.35 9.64 -3.90
N TRP A 195 7.45 9.85 -4.85
CA TRP A 195 6.08 10.31 -4.63
C TRP A 195 5.09 9.23 -5.02
N LEU A 196 4.27 8.81 -4.07
CA LEU A 196 3.22 7.80 -4.23
C LEU A 196 1.85 8.46 -4.14
N ALA A 197 1.09 8.47 -5.24
CA ALA A 197 -0.23 9.08 -5.28
C ALA A 197 -1.30 8.13 -4.73
N GLU A 198 -2.04 8.58 -3.72
CA GLU A 198 -3.27 7.92 -3.27
C GLU A 198 -4.47 8.69 -3.78
N ALA A 199 -4.97 8.29 -4.94
CA ALA A 199 -6.05 8.98 -5.64
C ALA A 199 -7.02 7.99 -6.25
N PHE A 200 -8.02 7.56 -5.46
CA PHE A 200 -9.10 6.71 -5.94
C PHE A 200 -10.14 7.56 -6.67
N THR A 201 -9.77 8.01 -7.84
CA THR A 201 -10.51 8.91 -8.70
C THR A 201 -10.73 8.28 -10.08
N LYS A 202 -11.23 9.06 -11.04
CA LYS A 202 -11.42 8.59 -12.42
C LYS A 202 -10.08 8.22 -13.08
N PRO A 203 -10.06 7.21 -13.96
CA PRO A 203 -8.81 6.75 -14.59
C PRO A 203 -8.01 7.87 -15.26
N ALA A 204 -8.66 8.79 -15.95
CA ALA A 204 -7.98 9.91 -16.61
C ALA A 204 -7.14 10.77 -15.64
N MET A 205 -7.67 11.07 -14.46
CA MET A 205 -6.95 11.83 -13.44
C MET A 205 -5.81 11.01 -12.83
N MET A 206 -6.05 9.74 -12.55
CA MET A 206 -5.02 8.84 -12.01
C MET A 206 -3.82 8.72 -12.97
N HIS A 207 -4.07 8.57 -14.25
CA HIS A 207 -3.03 8.58 -15.29
C HIS A 207 -2.32 9.94 -15.42
N THR A 208 -3.06 11.04 -15.30
CA THR A 208 -2.49 12.39 -15.34
C THR A 208 -1.50 12.61 -14.20
N LEU A 209 -1.82 12.17 -12.99
CA LEU A 209 -0.90 12.24 -11.84
C LEU A 209 0.41 11.49 -12.10
N GLY A 210 0.34 10.33 -12.72
CA GLY A 210 1.54 9.61 -13.16
C GLY A 210 2.36 10.42 -14.17
N LYS A 211 1.70 11.03 -15.16
CA LYS A 211 2.36 11.83 -16.20
C LYS A 211 3.04 13.09 -15.68
N VAL A 212 2.54 13.70 -14.59
CA VAL A 212 3.13 14.92 -14.04
C VAL A 212 4.26 14.68 -13.03
N GLY A 213 4.54 13.41 -12.69
CA GLY A 213 5.75 13.08 -11.94
C GLY A 213 5.61 12.13 -10.78
N PHE A 214 4.42 11.72 -10.36
CA PHE A 214 4.27 10.68 -9.36
C PHE A 214 4.89 9.38 -9.86
N GLN A 215 5.90 8.87 -9.16
CA GLN A 215 6.59 7.65 -9.56
C GLN A 215 5.77 6.40 -9.33
N GLN A 216 4.88 6.41 -8.33
CA GLN A 216 4.01 5.29 -8.01
C GLN A 216 2.57 5.78 -7.77
N SER A 217 1.62 4.88 -7.92
CA SER A 217 0.21 5.14 -7.66
C SER A 217 -0.47 3.96 -7.00
N TYR A 218 -1.28 4.24 -5.98
CA TYR A 218 -2.32 3.30 -5.57
C TYR A 218 -3.24 3.02 -6.76
N THR A 219 -3.94 1.91 -6.72
CA THR A 219 -4.69 1.36 -7.85
C THR A 219 -6.07 0.89 -7.42
N TYR A 220 -6.88 0.43 -8.37
CA TYR A 220 -8.18 -0.19 -8.10
C TYR A 220 -8.07 -1.68 -7.70
N TYR A 221 -6.87 -2.17 -7.41
CA TYR A 221 -6.64 -3.59 -7.11
C TYR A 221 -7.62 -4.16 -6.09
N ALA A 222 -7.87 -3.44 -4.99
CA ALA A 222 -8.77 -3.91 -3.92
C ALA A 222 -10.18 -4.28 -4.42
N TRP A 223 -10.63 -3.69 -5.55
CA TRP A 223 -11.95 -3.90 -6.15
C TRP A 223 -11.92 -4.74 -7.43
N ARG A 224 -10.79 -5.31 -7.79
CA ARG A 224 -10.62 -6.25 -8.91
C ARG A 224 -10.38 -7.64 -8.33
N ASN A 225 -11.41 -8.49 -8.33
CA ASN A 225 -11.40 -9.75 -7.58
C ASN A 225 -11.50 -10.97 -8.46
N SER A 226 -12.22 -10.94 -9.59
CA SER A 226 -12.30 -12.07 -10.51
C SER A 226 -11.03 -12.21 -11.35
N ALA A 227 -10.79 -13.42 -11.87
CA ALA A 227 -9.66 -13.67 -12.76
C ALA A 227 -9.69 -12.76 -13.99
N GLN A 228 -10.86 -12.57 -14.61
CA GLN A 228 -11.03 -11.71 -15.76
C GLN A 228 -10.74 -10.24 -15.42
N GLU A 229 -11.32 -9.73 -14.33
CA GLU A 229 -11.08 -8.34 -13.90
C GLU A 229 -9.60 -8.08 -13.64
N LEU A 230 -8.91 -9.00 -12.98
CA LEU A 230 -7.48 -8.88 -12.69
C LEU A 230 -6.63 -8.90 -13.96
N GLN A 231 -6.92 -9.83 -14.86
CA GLN A 231 -6.20 -9.91 -16.14
C GLN A 231 -6.36 -8.62 -16.95
N GLU A 232 -7.59 -8.17 -17.15
CA GLU A 232 -7.87 -6.95 -17.91
C GLU A 232 -7.20 -5.72 -17.29
N TYR A 233 -7.25 -5.61 -15.97
CA TYR A 233 -6.64 -4.48 -15.27
C TYR A 233 -5.11 -4.48 -15.36
N VAL A 234 -4.48 -5.63 -15.15
CA VAL A 234 -3.01 -5.73 -15.25
C VAL A 234 -2.54 -5.57 -16.69
N GLU A 235 -3.27 -6.05 -17.69
CA GLU A 235 -2.96 -5.80 -19.11
C GLU A 235 -2.99 -4.30 -19.43
N GLU A 236 -3.95 -3.56 -18.89
CA GLU A 236 -4.00 -2.09 -18.97
C GLU A 236 -2.76 -1.44 -18.35
N LEU A 237 -2.43 -1.83 -17.11
CA LEU A 237 -1.30 -1.24 -16.37
C LEU A 237 0.06 -1.60 -16.98
N ALA A 238 0.21 -2.79 -17.53
CA ALA A 238 1.44 -3.27 -18.16
C ALA A 238 1.58 -2.81 -19.62
N GLY A 239 0.53 -2.24 -20.20
CA GLY A 239 0.52 -1.67 -21.54
C GLY A 239 1.11 -0.25 -21.59
N ASP A 240 0.45 0.65 -22.27
CA ASP A 240 0.92 2.04 -22.47
C ASP A 240 1.09 2.80 -21.16
N ALA A 241 0.25 2.53 -20.16
CA ALA A 241 0.33 3.15 -18.84
C ALA A 241 1.68 2.92 -18.15
N ALA A 242 2.35 1.80 -18.42
CA ALA A 242 3.66 1.49 -17.84
C ALA A 242 4.78 2.47 -18.23
N ALA A 243 4.53 3.30 -19.25
CA ALA A 243 5.49 4.33 -19.65
C ALA A 243 5.60 5.47 -18.64
N TYR A 244 4.56 5.73 -17.85
CA TYR A 244 4.50 6.88 -16.94
C TYR A 244 3.95 6.56 -15.55
N MET A 245 3.40 5.37 -15.30
CA MET A 245 2.79 5.01 -14.02
C MET A 245 3.31 3.64 -13.54
N ARG A 246 3.71 3.58 -12.28
CA ARG A 246 4.06 2.32 -11.61
C ARG A 246 2.98 1.99 -10.60
N PRO A 247 2.23 0.89 -10.80
CA PRO A 247 1.15 0.50 -9.91
C PRO A 247 1.69 -0.06 -8.59
N SER A 248 1.03 0.31 -7.49
CA SER A 248 1.21 -0.30 -6.19
C SER A 248 -0.08 -1.01 -5.79
N PHE A 249 0.01 -2.31 -5.50
CA PHE A 249 -1.14 -3.12 -5.14
C PHE A 249 -1.26 -3.28 -3.63
N TRP A 250 -2.40 -2.90 -3.10
CA TRP A 250 -2.73 -2.99 -1.67
C TRP A 250 -3.99 -3.83 -1.51
N PRO A 251 -3.93 -5.02 -0.89
CA PRO A 251 -5.12 -5.82 -0.60
C PRO A 251 -6.08 -5.11 0.34
N THR A 252 -5.55 -4.43 1.34
CA THR A 252 -6.25 -3.55 2.27
C THR A 252 -5.42 -2.31 2.56
N THR A 253 -6.08 -1.24 2.98
CA THR A 253 -5.42 -0.06 3.56
C THR A 253 -6.12 0.30 4.87
N HIS A 254 -5.62 1.31 5.56
CA HIS A 254 -6.30 1.83 6.75
C HIS A 254 -7.67 2.47 6.43
N ASP A 255 -7.98 2.67 5.15
CA ASP A 255 -9.26 3.21 4.66
C ASP A 255 -10.13 2.18 3.95
N ILE A 256 -9.59 1.02 3.59
CA ILE A 256 -10.23 0.08 2.66
C ILE A 256 -10.19 -1.34 3.20
N LEU A 257 -11.38 -1.90 3.40
CA LEU A 257 -11.60 -3.31 3.69
C LEU A 257 -12.84 -3.77 2.91
N THR A 258 -12.62 -4.30 1.71
CA THR A 258 -13.70 -4.68 0.79
C THR A 258 -14.48 -5.90 1.27
N PRO A 259 -15.72 -6.12 0.79
CA PRO A 259 -16.48 -7.32 1.13
C PRO A 259 -15.76 -8.63 0.84
N TYR A 260 -14.97 -8.68 -0.23
CA TYR A 260 -14.14 -9.86 -0.54
C TYR A 260 -13.21 -10.23 0.63
N MET A 261 -12.56 -9.24 1.22
CA MET A 261 -11.68 -9.44 2.37
C MET A 261 -12.45 -9.65 3.67
N GLN A 262 -13.61 -9.02 3.83
CA GLN A 262 -14.45 -9.19 5.02
C GLN A 262 -14.98 -10.61 5.17
N PHE A 263 -15.35 -11.25 4.06
CA PHE A 263 -16.09 -12.52 4.05
C PHE A 263 -15.34 -13.71 3.45
N GLY A 264 -14.18 -13.48 2.84
CA GLY A 264 -13.45 -14.51 2.11
C GLY A 264 -12.64 -15.48 2.98
N GLY A 265 -12.48 -15.21 4.25
CA GLY A 265 -11.70 -16.05 5.17
C GLY A 265 -10.19 -16.06 4.88
N PRO A 266 -9.41 -16.92 5.58
CA PRO A 266 -7.95 -16.97 5.45
C PRO A 266 -7.44 -17.18 4.02
N ALA A 267 -8.17 -17.93 3.18
CA ALA A 267 -7.80 -18.13 1.79
C ALA A 267 -7.79 -16.84 0.98
N ALA A 268 -8.76 -15.94 1.21
CA ALA A 268 -8.79 -14.63 0.57
C ALA A 268 -7.57 -13.77 0.97
N TRP A 269 -7.19 -13.81 2.23
CA TRP A 269 -6.05 -13.06 2.74
C TRP A 269 -4.72 -13.56 2.17
N LYS A 270 -4.54 -14.87 2.07
CA LYS A 270 -3.38 -15.46 1.37
C LYS A 270 -3.37 -15.10 -0.12
N LEU A 271 -4.48 -15.32 -0.79
CA LEU A 271 -4.63 -15.09 -2.22
C LEU A 271 -4.33 -13.65 -2.61
N ARG A 272 -4.94 -12.70 -1.92
CA ARG A 272 -4.81 -11.29 -2.26
C ARG A 272 -3.40 -10.76 -1.98
N ALA A 273 -2.74 -11.23 -0.93
CA ALA A 273 -1.34 -10.91 -0.67
C ALA A 273 -0.42 -11.50 -1.75
N ALA A 274 -0.62 -12.76 -2.12
CA ALA A 274 0.17 -13.44 -3.15
C ALA A 274 0.02 -12.76 -4.52
N LEU A 275 -1.19 -12.40 -4.92
CA LEU A 275 -1.44 -11.69 -6.18
C LEU A 275 -0.85 -10.27 -6.17
N ALA A 276 -0.99 -9.53 -5.08
CA ALA A 276 -0.37 -8.22 -4.94
C ALA A 276 1.15 -8.29 -5.07
N ALA A 277 1.77 -9.30 -4.45
CA ALA A 277 3.21 -9.49 -4.45
C ALA A 277 3.79 -9.95 -5.79
N THR A 278 2.99 -10.54 -6.68
CA THR A 278 3.46 -11.19 -7.91
C THR A 278 2.99 -10.53 -9.20
N LEU A 279 1.82 -9.91 -9.23
CA LEU A 279 1.28 -9.28 -10.44
C LEU A 279 2.04 -8.02 -10.84
N VAL A 280 2.45 -7.22 -9.87
CA VAL A 280 3.11 -5.93 -10.08
C VAL A 280 4.37 -5.80 -9.21
N PRO A 281 5.31 -4.92 -9.58
CA PRO A 281 6.59 -4.82 -8.87
C PRO A 281 6.50 -4.24 -7.46
N THR A 282 5.44 -3.48 -7.14
CA THR A 282 5.30 -2.80 -5.84
C THR A 282 3.97 -3.16 -5.19
N TYR A 283 4.02 -3.54 -3.92
CA TYR A 283 2.81 -3.81 -3.14
C TYR A 283 2.97 -3.34 -1.70
N GLY A 284 1.86 -3.17 -0.99
CA GLY A 284 1.86 -2.79 0.40
C GLY A 284 0.85 -3.58 1.23
N ILE A 285 1.15 -3.65 2.52
CA ILE A 285 0.35 -4.32 3.55
C ILE A 285 0.05 -3.32 4.67
N TYR A 286 -1.20 -3.22 5.05
CA TYR A 286 -1.60 -2.46 6.24
C TYR A 286 -1.39 -3.32 7.50
N THR A 287 -0.83 -2.74 8.54
CA THR A 287 -0.61 -3.41 9.84
C THR A 287 -1.90 -4.04 10.38
N GLY A 288 -1.81 -5.29 10.81
CA GLY A 288 -2.97 -6.11 11.19
C GLY A 288 -3.42 -7.07 10.08
N TYR A 289 -2.92 -6.89 8.87
CA TYR A 289 -3.13 -7.85 7.79
C TYR A 289 -2.65 -9.25 8.16
N GLU A 290 -1.49 -9.33 8.79
CA GLU A 290 -0.91 -10.57 9.29
C GLU A 290 -1.80 -11.28 10.32
N LEU A 291 -2.69 -10.55 10.98
CA LEU A 291 -3.68 -11.09 11.92
C LEU A 291 -5.05 -11.33 11.26
N MET A 292 -5.18 -11.04 9.97
CA MET A 292 -6.43 -11.18 9.21
C MET A 292 -7.60 -10.42 9.88
N GLU A 293 -7.36 -9.18 10.24
CA GLU A 293 -8.37 -8.29 10.83
C GLU A 293 -9.44 -7.93 9.79
N HIS A 294 -10.55 -8.67 9.77
CA HIS A 294 -11.53 -8.67 8.69
C HIS A 294 -12.88 -8.06 9.05
N VAL A 295 -13.04 -7.57 10.27
CA VAL A 295 -14.32 -7.01 10.71
C VAL A 295 -14.43 -5.56 10.28
N ALA A 296 -15.47 -5.25 9.52
CA ALA A 296 -15.77 -3.89 9.08
C ALA A 296 -16.82 -3.22 9.96
N ARG A 297 -16.86 -1.89 9.92
CA ARG A 297 -18.00 -1.15 10.41
C ARG A 297 -19.27 -1.57 9.64
N PRO A 298 -20.43 -1.69 10.30
CA PRO A 298 -21.66 -2.08 9.61
C PRO A 298 -21.95 -1.21 8.39
N GLY A 299 -22.11 -1.86 7.23
CA GLY A 299 -22.42 -1.19 5.96
C GLY A 299 -21.28 -0.37 5.35
N ALA A 300 -20.05 -0.54 5.83
CA ALA A 300 -18.88 0.19 5.34
C ALA A 300 -17.78 -0.76 4.82
N GLU A 301 -16.92 -0.22 4.01
CA GLU A 301 -15.68 -0.88 3.54
C GLU A 301 -14.46 -0.38 4.33
N GLU A 302 -14.62 -0.15 5.62
CA GLU A 302 -13.57 0.25 6.55
C GLU A 302 -13.56 -0.66 7.76
N GLN A 303 -12.40 -0.91 8.32
CA GLN A 303 -12.28 -1.70 9.55
C GLN A 303 -13.01 -1.03 10.71
N ILE A 304 -13.65 -1.86 11.54
CA ILE A 304 -14.19 -1.41 12.82
C ILE A 304 -13.05 -1.05 13.77
N ASP A 305 -13.28 -0.06 14.63
CA ASP A 305 -12.29 0.40 15.61
C ASP A 305 -10.96 0.79 14.95
N ASN A 306 -11.05 1.55 13.87
CA ASN A 306 -9.92 1.93 13.03
C ASN A 306 -9.00 2.93 13.75
N GLU A 307 -7.72 2.73 13.61
CA GLU A 307 -6.65 3.58 14.17
C GLU A 307 -6.68 5.05 13.69
N LYS A 308 -7.45 5.36 12.66
CA LYS A 308 -7.72 6.75 12.28
C LYS A 308 -8.51 7.54 13.33
N TYR A 309 -9.19 6.87 14.25
CA TYR A 309 -10.10 7.52 15.19
C TYR A 309 -9.88 7.11 16.63
N GLU A 310 -9.06 6.11 16.90
CA GLU A 310 -8.81 5.61 18.24
C GLU A 310 -7.47 4.89 18.36
N TYR A 311 -7.00 4.72 19.57
CA TYR A 311 -5.84 3.89 19.82
C TYR A 311 -6.22 2.41 19.71
N LYS A 312 -5.34 1.62 19.10
CA LYS A 312 -5.50 0.18 18.96
C LYS A 312 -4.26 -0.53 19.45
N ASP A 313 -4.44 -1.34 20.47
CA ASP A 313 -3.37 -2.17 21.01
C ASP A 313 -3.45 -3.58 20.44
N ARG A 314 -2.32 -4.06 19.93
CA ARG A 314 -2.15 -5.44 19.48
C ARG A 314 -1.10 -6.10 20.34
N ASN A 315 -1.51 -7.13 21.11
CA ASN A 315 -0.57 -7.92 21.88
C ASN A 315 0.16 -8.91 20.96
N TRP A 316 1.24 -8.47 20.34
CA TRP A 316 2.03 -9.28 19.40
C TRP A 316 2.62 -10.53 20.07
N ALA A 317 2.93 -10.48 21.35
CA ALA A 317 3.45 -11.61 22.10
C ALA A 317 2.50 -12.82 22.12
N ASP A 318 1.20 -12.61 22.01
CA ASP A 318 0.24 -13.71 21.90
C ASP A 318 0.46 -14.58 20.65
N TYR A 319 1.01 -14.01 19.58
CA TYR A 319 1.22 -14.68 18.31
C TYR A 319 2.62 -15.26 18.12
N GLU A 320 3.54 -14.94 19.01
CA GLU A 320 4.89 -15.47 19.02
C GLU A 320 4.93 -16.92 19.53
N PRO A 321 6.02 -17.67 19.26
CA PRO A 321 6.16 -19.03 19.81
C PRO A 321 5.99 -19.05 21.34
N GLY A 322 5.04 -19.88 21.82
CA GLY A 322 4.66 -19.96 23.22
C GLY A 322 3.51 -19.03 23.65
N GLY A 323 3.07 -18.12 22.78
CA GLY A 323 1.90 -17.28 23.03
C GLY A 323 0.58 -18.03 22.86
N SER A 324 -0.50 -17.46 23.39
CA SER A 324 -1.85 -18.06 23.37
C SER A 324 -2.44 -18.26 21.98
N ARG A 325 -1.92 -17.53 21.00
CA ARG A 325 -2.34 -17.53 19.58
C ARG A 325 -1.20 -17.87 18.63
N ALA A 326 -0.16 -18.55 19.13
CA ALA A 326 0.97 -18.97 18.32
C ALA A 326 0.53 -19.75 17.08
N GLY A 327 1.12 -19.46 15.92
CA GLY A 327 0.80 -20.09 14.65
C GLY A 327 -0.48 -19.58 13.96
N ARG A 328 -1.17 -18.60 14.54
CA ARG A 328 -2.41 -18.02 13.97
C ARG A 328 -2.19 -16.73 13.19
N THR A 329 -1.02 -16.55 12.62
CA THR A 329 -0.66 -15.33 11.86
C THR A 329 -0.24 -15.68 10.45
N LEU A 330 -0.47 -14.75 9.51
CA LEU A 330 0.04 -14.81 8.14
C LEU A 330 1.49 -14.30 8.02
N ALA A 331 2.13 -13.89 9.09
CA ALA A 331 3.50 -13.38 9.02
C ALA A 331 4.48 -14.35 8.32
N PRO A 332 4.45 -15.68 8.56
CA PRO A 332 5.29 -16.61 7.81
C PRO A 332 4.98 -16.63 6.31
N TYR A 333 3.72 -16.53 5.94
CA TYR A 333 3.29 -16.50 4.53
C TYR A 333 3.77 -15.22 3.83
N LEU A 334 3.61 -14.07 4.47
CA LEU A 334 4.10 -12.78 3.96
C LEU A 334 5.63 -12.78 3.84
N THR A 335 6.31 -13.34 4.83
CA THR A 335 7.77 -13.50 4.80
C THR A 335 8.20 -14.30 3.58
N ARG A 336 7.52 -15.43 3.33
CA ARG A 336 7.81 -16.27 2.18
C ARG A 336 7.57 -15.55 0.86
N LEU A 337 6.48 -14.79 0.73
CA LEU A 337 6.22 -13.98 -0.46
C LEU A 337 7.36 -12.98 -0.73
N ASN A 338 7.85 -12.32 0.30
CA ASN A 338 8.94 -11.36 0.17
C ASN A 338 10.29 -12.03 -0.15
N GLU A 339 10.54 -13.23 0.37
CA GLU A 339 11.70 -14.04 -0.01
C GLU A 339 11.64 -14.40 -1.50
N ILE A 340 10.49 -14.88 -1.97
CA ILE A 340 10.27 -15.21 -3.39
C ILE A 340 10.56 -13.99 -4.27
N ARG A 341 10.07 -12.81 -3.90
CA ARG A 341 10.34 -11.56 -4.62
C ARG A 341 11.83 -11.21 -4.67
N ARG A 342 12.59 -11.49 -3.62
CA ARG A 342 14.03 -11.23 -3.57
C ARG A 342 14.82 -12.21 -4.43
N TRP A 343 14.38 -13.46 -4.49
CA TRP A 343 15.08 -14.51 -5.28
C TRP A 343 14.75 -14.43 -6.76
N HIS A 344 13.62 -13.81 -7.14
CA HIS A 344 13.11 -13.84 -8.50
C HIS A 344 12.98 -12.43 -9.10
N PRO A 345 14.04 -11.96 -9.79
CA PRO A 345 14.03 -10.63 -10.42
C PRO A 345 12.93 -10.45 -11.47
N SER A 346 12.37 -11.52 -12.02
CA SER A 346 11.23 -11.44 -12.94
C SER A 346 9.99 -10.79 -12.29
N LEU A 347 9.84 -10.89 -10.98
CA LEU A 347 8.74 -10.29 -10.23
C LEU A 347 8.90 -8.79 -10.00
N LEU A 348 10.08 -8.22 -10.27
CA LEU A 348 10.38 -6.81 -10.07
C LEU A 348 10.08 -5.94 -11.31
N TRP A 349 9.60 -6.55 -12.39
CA TRP A 349 9.21 -5.87 -13.61
C TRP A 349 7.70 -5.93 -13.81
N LEU A 350 7.16 -5.00 -14.63
CA LEU A 350 5.73 -4.88 -14.88
C LEU A 350 5.34 -5.46 -16.25
N ARG A 351 6.08 -5.12 -17.32
CA ARG A 351 5.71 -5.42 -18.70
C ARG A 351 5.99 -6.85 -19.14
N ASN A 352 6.75 -7.61 -18.37
CA ASN A 352 7.18 -8.97 -18.68
C ASN A 352 6.15 -10.04 -18.27
N ILE A 353 4.89 -9.70 -18.30
CA ILE A 353 3.78 -10.58 -17.90
C ILE A 353 3.06 -11.16 -19.12
N THR A 354 2.74 -12.44 -19.05
CA THR A 354 1.92 -13.16 -20.02
C THR A 354 0.80 -13.88 -19.27
N PHE A 355 -0.43 -13.72 -19.72
CA PHE A 355 -1.57 -14.45 -19.19
C PHE A 355 -1.80 -15.73 -19.99
N HIS A 356 -2.13 -16.82 -19.29
CA HIS A 356 -2.41 -18.12 -19.85
C HIS A 356 -3.88 -18.49 -19.59
N ARG A 357 -4.36 -19.57 -20.18
CA ARG A 357 -5.76 -19.98 -20.10
C ARG A 357 -5.96 -21.09 -19.05
N ALA A 358 -7.07 -21.03 -18.36
CA ALA A 358 -7.61 -22.15 -17.57
C ALA A 358 -9.02 -22.47 -18.04
N ASP A 359 -9.44 -23.73 -17.96
CA ASP A 359 -10.80 -24.12 -18.32
C ASP A 359 -11.83 -23.57 -17.32
N ASP A 360 -11.46 -23.49 -16.05
CA ASP A 360 -12.26 -22.84 -15.00
C ASP A 360 -12.00 -21.33 -14.98
N SER A 361 -13.04 -20.53 -15.19
CA SER A 361 -12.97 -19.07 -15.23
C SER A 361 -12.59 -18.42 -13.90
N ARG A 362 -12.66 -19.14 -12.78
CA ARG A 362 -12.22 -18.66 -11.48
C ARG A 362 -10.70 -18.66 -11.34
N VAL A 363 -9.99 -19.41 -12.16
CA VAL A 363 -8.55 -19.60 -12.04
C VAL A 363 -7.81 -18.61 -12.94
N LEU A 364 -6.95 -17.81 -12.33
CA LEU A 364 -6.04 -16.88 -12.99
C LEU A 364 -4.69 -17.55 -13.18
N VAL A 365 -4.14 -17.48 -14.39
CA VAL A 365 -2.82 -18.03 -14.72
C VAL A 365 -1.99 -16.96 -15.42
N PHE A 366 -0.81 -16.70 -14.90
CA PHE A 366 0.12 -15.78 -15.55
C PHE A 366 1.57 -16.17 -15.28
N SER A 367 2.46 -15.74 -16.17
CA SER A 367 3.90 -15.91 -16.00
C SER A 367 4.63 -14.59 -16.14
N LYS A 368 5.78 -14.52 -15.51
CA LYS A 368 6.76 -13.43 -15.65
C LYS A 368 8.11 -14.03 -15.96
N ARG A 369 8.74 -13.52 -17.01
CA ARG A 369 10.06 -13.97 -17.46
C ARG A 369 11.00 -12.79 -17.57
N ARG A 370 12.21 -12.97 -17.04
CA ARG A 370 13.29 -12.01 -17.17
C ARG A 370 14.60 -12.71 -17.38
N GLN A 371 15.33 -12.32 -18.42
CA GLN A 371 16.71 -12.74 -18.58
C GLN A 371 17.62 -11.94 -17.66
N VAL A 372 18.41 -12.65 -16.87
CA VAL A 372 19.34 -12.05 -15.92
C VAL A 372 20.76 -12.23 -16.47
N VAL A 373 21.50 -11.12 -16.55
CA VAL A 373 22.91 -11.13 -16.95
C VAL A 373 23.78 -11.16 -15.70
N GLN A 374 24.64 -12.15 -15.61
CA GLN A 374 25.59 -12.33 -14.53
C GLN A 374 26.82 -11.42 -14.73
N PRO A 375 27.60 -11.13 -13.67
CA PRO A 375 28.85 -10.37 -13.79
C PRO A 375 29.89 -10.97 -14.75
N ASP A 376 29.87 -12.29 -14.95
CA ASP A 376 30.75 -13.00 -15.88
C ASP A 376 30.23 -12.97 -17.34
N GLY A 377 29.12 -12.30 -17.60
CA GLY A 377 28.47 -12.23 -18.92
C GLY A 377 27.56 -13.41 -19.26
N SER A 378 27.49 -14.43 -18.42
CA SER A 378 26.51 -15.51 -18.59
C SER A 378 25.10 -15.02 -18.33
N THR A 379 24.11 -15.70 -18.91
CA THR A 379 22.69 -15.35 -18.75
C THR A 379 21.90 -16.54 -18.27
N TRP A 380 20.86 -16.26 -17.49
CA TRP A 380 19.86 -17.24 -17.13
C TRP A 380 18.47 -16.61 -17.19
N ASP A 381 17.47 -17.43 -17.48
CA ASP A 381 16.07 -16.99 -17.48
C ASP A 381 15.46 -17.25 -16.12
N ASP A 382 14.98 -16.19 -15.50
CA ASP A 382 14.12 -16.32 -14.32
C ASP A 382 12.67 -16.33 -14.77
N VAL A 383 11.98 -17.43 -14.49
CA VAL A 383 10.57 -17.63 -14.90
C VAL A 383 9.74 -18.04 -13.70
N ILE A 384 8.76 -17.21 -13.38
CA ILE A 384 7.75 -17.47 -12.36
C ILE A 384 6.38 -17.63 -13.04
N LEU A 385 5.70 -18.72 -12.72
CA LEU A 385 4.35 -19.01 -13.17
C LEU A 385 3.42 -19.05 -11.96
N VAL A 386 2.38 -18.24 -11.97
CA VAL A 386 1.41 -18.14 -10.87
C VAL A 386 0.07 -18.70 -11.32
N VAL A 387 -0.49 -19.59 -10.51
CA VAL A 387 -1.82 -20.17 -10.71
C VAL A 387 -2.64 -19.92 -9.46
N ALA A 388 -3.74 -19.18 -9.58
CA ALA A 388 -4.51 -18.72 -8.44
C ALA A 388 -6.01 -19.00 -8.63
N ASN A 389 -6.63 -19.59 -7.62
CA ASN A 389 -8.08 -19.70 -7.56
C ASN A 389 -8.65 -18.43 -6.91
N THR A 390 -9.35 -17.62 -7.69
CA THR A 390 -9.92 -16.34 -7.23
C THR A 390 -11.19 -16.50 -6.39
N ASP A 391 -11.74 -17.71 -6.29
CA ASP A 391 -12.83 -18.02 -5.37
C ASP A 391 -12.27 -18.55 -4.03
N PRO A 392 -12.37 -17.76 -2.95
CA PRO A 392 -11.81 -18.17 -1.65
C PRO A 392 -12.68 -19.19 -0.92
N HIS A 393 -13.86 -19.51 -1.43
CA HIS A 393 -14.87 -20.34 -0.73
C HIS A 393 -14.87 -21.79 -1.18
N SER A 394 -14.43 -22.09 -2.40
CA SER A 394 -14.49 -23.43 -2.95
C SER A 394 -13.22 -23.85 -3.68
N THR A 395 -13.02 -25.16 -3.77
CA THR A 395 -11.89 -25.74 -4.51
C THR A 395 -12.17 -25.74 -6.01
N ALA A 396 -11.18 -25.31 -6.79
CA ALA A 396 -11.17 -25.45 -8.24
C ALA A 396 -10.23 -26.58 -8.64
N THR A 397 -10.76 -27.54 -9.42
CA THR A 397 -9.97 -28.56 -10.10
C THR A 397 -10.14 -28.33 -11.58
N THR A 398 -9.06 -27.95 -12.26
CA THR A 398 -9.13 -27.50 -13.65
C THR A 398 -7.86 -27.82 -14.43
N MET A 399 -8.00 -27.85 -15.75
CA MET A 399 -6.87 -27.88 -16.67
C MET A 399 -6.40 -26.45 -16.96
N ILE A 400 -5.11 -26.23 -16.91
CA ILE A 400 -4.46 -24.99 -17.37
C ILE A 400 -3.71 -25.28 -18.68
N HIS A 401 -3.67 -24.27 -19.55
CA HIS A 401 -3.05 -24.35 -20.88
C HIS A 401 -2.03 -23.24 -21.02
N LEU A 402 -0.74 -23.62 -21.09
CA LEU A 402 0.37 -22.69 -21.05
C LEU A 402 0.85 -22.32 -22.46
N ASP A 403 1.14 -21.05 -22.66
CA ASP A 403 1.94 -20.57 -23.77
C ASP A 403 3.41 -20.88 -23.50
N MET A 404 3.88 -22.03 -23.93
CA MET A 404 5.23 -22.53 -23.64
C MET A 404 6.33 -21.61 -24.15
N PRO A 405 6.23 -21.01 -25.35
CA PRO A 405 7.20 -20.02 -25.81
C PRO A 405 7.37 -18.83 -24.86
N ALA A 406 6.30 -18.36 -24.22
CA ALA A 406 6.36 -17.30 -23.23
C ALA A 406 7.21 -17.68 -22.00
N LEU A 407 7.32 -18.98 -21.71
CA LEU A 407 8.15 -19.52 -20.64
C LEU A 407 9.60 -19.82 -21.11
N GLY A 408 9.88 -19.69 -22.39
CA GLY A 408 11.18 -20.03 -22.99
C GLY A 408 11.33 -21.49 -23.37
N TYR A 409 10.24 -22.17 -23.67
CA TYR A 409 10.18 -23.61 -24.02
C TYR A 409 9.45 -23.83 -25.34
N GLU A 410 9.79 -24.94 -26.00
CA GLU A 410 8.98 -25.43 -27.11
C GLU A 410 7.73 -26.12 -26.57
N SER A 411 6.66 -26.16 -27.41
CA SER A 411 5.35 -26.66 -26.98
C SER A 411 5.35 -28.13 -26.51
N HIS A 412 6.31 -28.92 -26.98
CA HIS A 412 6.45 -30.34 -26.64
C HIS A 412 7.33 -30.60 -25.42
N GLU A 413 8.06 -29.58 -24.93
CA GLU A 413 8.96 -29.72 -23.80
C GLU A 413 8.17 -29.76 -22.48
N GLY A 414 8.77 -30.43 -21.49
CA GLY A 414 8.32 -30.37 -20.11
C GLY A 414 9.32 -29.60 -19.25
N PHE A 415 8.89 -29.26 -18.06
CA PHE A 415 9.72 -28.59 -17.05
C PHE A 415 9.40 -29.08 -15.65
N ILE A 416 10.28 -28.80 -14.70
CA ILE A 416 10.02 -29.01 -13.28
C ILE A 416 9.28 -27.77 -12.76
N ALA A 417 8.04 -27.98 -12.31
CA ALA A 417 7.24 -26.97 -11.62
C ALA A 417 7.54 -27.03 -10.12
N HIS A 418 8.41 -26.14 -9.64
CA HIS A 418 8.73 -26.06 -8.22
C HIS A 418 7.87 -24.99 -7.56
N ASP A 419 6.99 -25.41 -6.65
CA ASP A 419 6.15 -24.47 -5.88
C ASP A 419 6.99 -23.81 -4.77
N GLU A 420 7.23 -22.53 -4.90
CA GLU A 420 8.00 -21.74 -3.95
C GLU A 420 7.30 -21.58 -2.59
N ILE A 421 5.99 -21.79 -2.52
CA ILE A 421 5.23 -21.73 -1.26
C ILE A 421 5.40 -23.02 -0.46
N THR A 422 5.19 -24.18 -1.08
CA THR A 422 5.15 -25.48 -0.40
C THR A 422 6.45 -26.28 -0.53
N GLY A 423 7.26 -25.98 -1.54
CA GLY A 423 8.42 -26.76 -1.91
C GLY A 423 8.11 -28.03 -2.70
N GLN A 424 6.85 -28.28 -3.04
CA GLN A 424 6.47 -29.40 -3.87
C GLN A 424 6.94 -29.22 -5.32
N GLU A 425 7.22 -30.33 -5.99
CA GLU A 425 7.65 -30.34 -7.38
C GLU A 425 6.80 -31.29 -8.21
N TRP A 426 6.51 -30.87 -9.45
CA TRP A 426 5.76 -31.67 -10.42
C TRP A 426 6.41 -31.58 -11.79
N PRO A 427 6.32 -32.65 -12.61
CA PRO A 427 6.60 -32.54 -14.03
C PRO A 427 5.39 -31.89 -14.72
N TRP A 428 5.59 -30.71 -15.27
CA TRP A 428 4.55 -29.96 -16.00
C TRP A 428 4.91 -29.86 -17.48
N TYR A 429 3.86 -29.72 -18.27
CA TYR A 429 3.91 -29.59 -19.72
C TYR A 429 3.01 -28.43 -20.14
N GLN A 430 2.63 -28.38 -21.43
CA GLN A 430 1.72 -27.35 -21.94
C GLN A 430 0.36 -27.37 -21.23
N ASP A 431 -0.18 -28.56 -20.99
CA ASP A 431 -1.49 -28.77 -20.34
C ASP A 431 -1.31 -29.50 -19.01
N ASN A 432 -1.86 -28.94 -17.95
CA ASN A 432 -1.69 -29.51 -16.60
C ASN A 432 -2.98 -29.39 -15.81
N THR A 433 -3.29 -30.40 -15.00
CA THR A 433 -4.37 -30.35 -14.01
C THR A 433 -3.85 -29.73 -12.73
N VAL A 434 -4.60 -28.76 -12.20
CA VAL A 434 -4.33 -28.12 -10.91
C VAL A 434 -5.51 -28.23 -9.98
N ILE A 435 -5.23 -28.27 -8.68
CA ILE A 435 -6.22 -28.30 -7.60
C ILE A 435 -5.86 -27.18 -6.61
N LEU A 436 -6.73 -26.19 -6.49
CA LEU A 436 -6.52 -25.02 -5.65
C LEU A 436 -7.76 -24.70 -4.83
N GLY A 437 -7.61 -24.52 -3.52
CA GLY A 437 -8.77 -24.22 -2.68
C GLY A 437 -8.43 -23.79 -1.26
N PRO A 438 -9.47 -23.47 -0.47
CA PRO A 438 -9.28 -22.92 0.88
C PRO A 438 -8.75 -23.93 1.90
N SER A 439 -8.95 -25.22 1.68
CA SER A 439 -8.44 -26.29 2.55
C SER A 439 -7.05 -26.82 2.14
N SER A 440 -6.52 -26.33 1.04
CA SER A 440 -5.16 -26.55 0.55
C SER A 440 -4.49 -25.21 0.31
N GLU A 441 -3.71 -25.05 -0.76
CA GLU A 441 -3.19 -23.76 -1.14
C GLU A 441 -4.11 -23.11 -2.20
N PRO A 442 -4.51 -21.85 -2.03
CA PRO A 442 -5.29 -21.11 -3.05
C PRO A 442 -4.43 -20.64 -4.23
N VAL A 443 -3.11 -20.62 -4.08
CA VAL A 443 -2.17 -20.12 -5.07
C VAL A 443 -0.96 -21.03 -5.15
N HIS A 444 -0.55 -21.36 -6.38
CA HIS A 444 0.79 -21.87 -6.66
C HIS A 444 1.65 -20.74 -7.22
N ILE A 445 2.85 -20.57 -6.66
CA ILE A 445 3.90 -19.69 -7.20
C ILE A 445 5.03 -20.60 -7.66
N ILE A 446 5.06 -20.86 -8.95
CA ILE A 446 5.92 -21.88 -9.55
C ILE A 446 7.20 -21.26 -10.09
N HIS A 447 8.34 -21.72 -9.60
CA HIS A 447 9.61 -21.52 -10.27
C HIS A 447 9.74 -22.57 -11.39
N VAL A 448 9.77 -22.10 -12.62
CA VAL A 448 9.89 -22.96 -13.80
C VAL A 448 11.37 -23.34 -14.00
N ARG A 449 11.69 -24.63 -13.88
CA ARG A 449 13.06 -25.13 -13.97
C ARG A 449 13.20 -26.11 -15.11
N ARG A 450 14.35 -26.05 -15.82
CA ARG A 450 14.67 -27.07 -16.81
C ARG A 450 15.03 -28.40 -16.16
N TYR A 451 14.74 -29.49 -16.87
CA TYR A 451 15.35 -30.77 -16.55
C TYR A 451 16.87 -30.67 -16.78
N PHE A 452 17.65 -31.33 -15.94
CA PHE A 452 19.10 -31.39 -16.07
C PHE A 452 19.52 -32.33 -17.19
#